data_993fb7b77b16007e22de2d546795b2a3
#
_entry.id   993fb7b77b16007e22de2d546795b2a3
#
_cell.length_a   1.000
_cell.length_b   1.000
_cell.length_c   1.000
_cell.angle_alpha   90.00
_cell.angle_beta   90.00
_cell.angle_gamma   90.00
#
_symmetry.space_group_name_H-M   'P 1'
#
loop_
_entity.id
_entity.type
_entity.pdbx_description
1 polymer ?
#
loop_
_entity_poly.entity_id
_entity_poly.type
_entity_poly.pdbx_seq_one_letter_code
_entity_poly.pdbx_strand_id
1 'polypeptide(L)'
;KEIAGKNKGESVVITFWPHPRFVLHPDDTSLKLLNTFEEKAALLKMQGIQHLLRIQFTKEFSQLSSEEFITKILVDKIGTKKLVIGYDHRFGKNREGSFEQLKLNGPAYGFNVEEIPQQDIDHIAVSSSKIRHALAQGDLETANHLLGRSYSISGRIVRGDKLGRLMGFPTANIEIDFNYKLIPKDAIYAVEVIYEYQKFGGMLYIGNRPTVNGT
;
A
#
# COMPACT_ATOMS: atom_id res chain seq x y z
N LYS A 1 11.70 -11.42 -7.05
CA LYS A 1 12.64 -10.88 -8.03
C LYS A 1 13.83 -11.82 -8.22
N GLU A 2 14.62 -12.09 -7.19
CA GLU A 2 15.80 -12.97 -7.27
C GLU A 2 15.45 -14.36 -7.81
N ILE A 3 14.37 -14.95 -7.31
CA ILE A 3 13.86 -16.25 -7.75
C ILE A 3 13.52 -16.22 -9.24
N ALA A 4 12.82 -15.18 -9.70
CA ALA A 4 12.48 -15.02 -11.11
C ALA A 4 13.75 -14.92 -11.97
N GLY A 5 14.71 -14.08 -11.57
CA GLY A 5 15.99 -13.94 -12.27
C GLY A 5 16.77 -15.26 -12.38
N LYS A 6 16.86 -16.03 -11.28
CA LYS A 6 17.51 -17.36 -11.28
C LYS A 6 16.86 -18.36 -12.24
N ASN A 7 15.56 -18.22 -12.47
CA ASN A 7 14.78 -19.13 -13.33
C ASN A 7 14.50 -18.55 -14.73
N LYS A 8 15.17 -17.46 -15.13
CA LYS A 8 14.96 -16.77 -16.41
C LYS A 8 13.49 -16.39 -16.63
N GLY A 9 12.78 -16.11 -15.57
CA GLY A 9 11.38 -15.68 -15.56
C GLY A 9 11.24 -14.22 -15.13
N GLU A 10 10.02 -13.74 -15.12
CA GLU A 10 9.66 -12.38 -14.72
C GLU A 10 8.92 -12.36 -13.38
N SER A 11 9.12 -11.30 -12.63
CA SER A 11 8.45 -11.10 -11.34
C SER A 11 7.12 -10.38 -11.52
N VAL A 12 6.04 -10.99 -11.03
CA VAL A 12 4.68 -10.45 -11.07
C VAL A 12 4.19 -10.27 -9.64
N VAL A 13 3.70 -9.07 -9.31
CA VAL A 13 2.96 -8.81 -8.08
C VAL A 13 1.49 -8.63 -8.44
N ILE A 14 0.63 -9.40 -7.78
CA ILE A 14 -0.83 -9.27 -7.90
C ILE A 14 -1.31 -8.34 -6.79
N THR A 15 -2.11 -7.36 -7.14
CA THR A 15 -2.80 -6.50 -6.19
C THR A 15 -4.26 -6.32 -6.57
N PHE A 16 -5.12 -6.22 -5.57
CA PHE A 16 -6.55 -5.98 -5.76
C PHE A 16 -6.85 -4.49 -5.62
N TRP A 17 -7.71 -3.98 -6.52
CA TRP A 17 -8.17 -2.61 -6.48
C TRP A 17 -9.61 -2.49 -6.98
N PRO A 18 -10.53 -1.82 -6.26
CA PRO A 18 -10.36 -1.26 -4.91
C PRO A 18 -9.88 -2.28 -3.87
N HIS A 19 -9.42 -1.79 -2.71
CA HIS A 19 -9.04 -2.69 -1.61
C HIS A 19 -10.23 -3.57 -1.22
N PRO A 20 -10.06 -4.90 -1.04
CA PRO A 20 -11.16 -5.84 -0.78
C PRO A 20 -12.13 -5.39 0.32
N ARG A 21 -11.62 -4.83 1.42
CA ARG A 21 -12.44 -4.34 2.53
C ARG A 21 -13.40 -3.21 2.13
N PHE A 22 -13.03 -2.35 1.18
CA PHE A 22 -13.91 -1.29 0.69
C PHE A 22 -15.11 -1.83 -0.11
N VAL A 23 -14.94 -2.98 -0.74
CA VAL A 23 -16.00 -3.64 -1.52
C VAL A 23 -16.88 -4.53 -0.64
N LEU A 24 -16.26 -5.25 0.30
CA LEU A 24 -16.97 -6.18 1.18
C LEU A 24 -17.66 -5.49 2.36
N HIS A 25 -17.13 -4.35 2.80
CA HIS A 25 -17.64 -3.56 3.92
C HIS A 25 -17.68 -2.07 3.54
N PRO A 26 -18.56 -1.68 2.60
CA PRO A 26 -18.59 -0.30 2.05
C PRO A 26 -18.89 0.77 3.09
N ASP A 27 -19.62 0.41 4.15
CA ASP A 27 -19.99 1.32 5.24
C ASP A 27 -18.84 1.53 6.25
N ASP A 28 -17.78 0.71 6.17
CA ASP A 28 -16.62 0.84 7.05
C ASP A 28 -15.60 1.83 6.47
N THR A 29 -15.68 3.07 6.90
CA THR A 29 -14.75 4.14 6.51
C THR A 29 -13.48 4.21 7.37
N SER A 30 -13.34 3.32 8.35
CA SER A 30 -12.22 3.33 9.31
C SER A 30 -10.88 2.96 8.67
N LEU A 31 -10.88 2.14 7.62
CA LEU A 31 -9.66 1.71 6.98
C LEU A 31 -9.05 2.86 6.16
N LYS A 32 -7.85 3.26 6.55
CA LYS A 32 -6.99 4.12 5.73
C LYS A 32 -5.81 3.32 5.18
N LEU A 33 -5.44 3.57 3.92
CA LEU A 33 -4.34 2.88 3.26
C LEU A 33 -3.04 3.66 3.46
N LEU A 34 -1.94 2.93 3.63
CA LEU A 34 -0.60 3.51 3.75
C LEU A 34 -0.11 4.14 2.43
N ASN A 35 -0.57 3.58 1.31
CA ASN A 35 -0.18 4.04 -0.02
C ASN A 35 -1.41 4.15 -0.92
N THR A 36 -1.39 5.09 -1.85
CA THR A 36 -2.27 5.05 -3.03
C THR A 36 -1.82 3.92 -3.96
N PHE A 37 -2.61 3.64 -5.00
CA PHE A 37 -2.20 2.65 -6.00
C PHE A 37 -0.92 3.09 -6.72
N GLU A 38 -0.83 4.36 -7.09
CA GLU A 38 0.30 4.97 -7.80
C GLU A 38 1.57 4.95 -6.96
N GLU A 39 1.47 5.31 -5.68
CA GLU A 39 2.59 5.21 -4.72
C GLU A 39 3.06 3.76 -4.58
N LYS A 40 2.14 2.81 -4.45
CA LYS A 40 2.48 1.38 -4.39
C LYS A 40 3.19 0.92 -5.66
N ALA A 41 2.68 1.31 -6.83
CA ALA A 41 3.28 0.95 -8.11
C ALA A 41 4.71 1.50 -8.25
N ALA A 42 4.91 2.77 -7.87
CA ALA A 42 6.23 3.39 -7.88
C ALA A 42 7.21 2.67 -6.94
N LEU A 43 6.79 2.36 -5.72
CA LEU A 43 7.61 1.63 -4.75
C LEU A 43 7.99 0.23 -5.25
N LEU A 44 7.06 -0.52 -5.82
CA LEU A 44 7.33 -1.84 -6.37
C LEU A 44 8.28 -1.78 -7.57
N LYS A 45 8.13 -0.76 -8.43
CA LYS A 45 9.06 -0.49 -9.54
C LYS A 45 10.47 -0.20 -9.01
N MET A 46 10.62 0.63 -7.99
CA MET A 46 11.92 0.92 -7.35
C MET A 46 12.56 -0.35 -6.77
N GLN A 47 11.77 -1.29 -6.27
CA GLN A 47 12.24 -2.61 -5.81
C GLN A 47 12.58 -3.56 -6.98
N GLY A 48 12.37 -3.13 -8.23
CA GLY A 48 12.67 -3.89 -9.44
C GLY A 48 11.66 -5.01 -9.72
N ILE A 49 10.42 -4.87 -9.29
CA ILE A 49 9.31 -5.72 -9.74
C ILE A 49 9.01 -5.35 -11.20
N GLN A 50 8.92 -6.36 -12.07
CA GLN A 50 8.77 -6.15 -13.51
C GLN A 50 7.30 -5.93 -13.89
N HIS A 51 6.37 -6.66 -13.25
CA HIS A 51 4.94 -6.55 -13.55
C HIS A 51 4.13 -6.35 -12.28
N LEU A 52 3.20 -5.40 -12.32
CA LEU A 52 2.17 -5.20 -11.30
C LEU A 52 0.80 -5.46 -11.96
N LEU A 53 0.20 -6.59 -11.62
CA LEU A 53 -1.15 -6.93 -12.08
C LEU A 53 -2.18 -6.35 -11.10
N ARG A 54 -2.94 -5.35 -11.58
CA ARG A 54 -4.08 -4.80 -10.86
C ARG A 54 -5.35 -5.55 -11.24
N ILE A 55 -5.86 -6.36 -10.35
CA ILE A 55 -7.14 -7.05 -10.53
C ILE A 55 -8.24 -6.19 -9.93
N GLN A 56 -9.29 -5.93 -10.71
CA GLN A 56 -10.48 -5.27 -10.21
C GLN A 56 -11.18 -6.19 -9.21
N PHE A 57 -11.26 -5.74 -7.95
CA PHE A 57 -11.94 -6.50 -6.92
C PHE A 57 -13.40 -6.08 -6.86
N THR A 58 -14.30 -7.03 -7.14
CA THR A 58 -15.74 -6.84 -7.09
C THR A 58 -16.38 -7.86 -6.15
N LYS A 59 -17.66 -7.70 -5.86
CA LYS A 59 -18.42 -8.72 -5.09
C LYS A 59 -18.44 -10.06 -5.80
N GLU A 60 -18.60 -10.06 -7.13
CA GLU A 60 -18.56 -11.26 -7.97
C GLU A 60 -17.18 -11.93 -7.92
N PHE A 61 -16.10 -11.13 -8.06
CA PHE A 61 -14.75 -11.65 -7.94
C PHE A 61 -14.49 -12.30 -6.56
N SER A 62 -15.05 -11.74 -5.49
CA SER A 62 -14.92 -12.29 -4.14
C SER A 62 -15.60 -13.65 -3.95
N GLN A 63 -16.46 -14.07 -4.88
CA GLN A 63 -17.14 -15.37 -4.86
C GLN A 63 -16.38 -16.47 -5.60
N LEU A 64 -15.27 -16.12 -6.28
CA LEU A 64 -14.42 -17.14 -6.90
C LEU A 64 -13.87 -18.09 -5.84
N SER A 65 -14.01 -19.40 -6.09
CA SER A 65 -13.37 -20.40 -5.24
C SER A 65 -11.84 -20.30 -5.32
N SER A 66 -11.16 -20.90 -4.38
CA SER A 66 -9.69 -20.97 -4.41
C SER A 66 -9.19 -21.66 -5.69
N GLU A 67 -9.85 -22.70 -6.12
CA GLU A 67 -9.52 -23.44 -7.35
C GLU A 67 -9.74 -22.58 -8.61
N GLU A 68 -10.85 -21.87 -8.70
CA GLU A 68 -11.12 -20.95 -9.81
C GLU A 68 -10.08 -19.81 -9.88
N PHE A 69 -9.67 -19.27 -8.73
CA PHE A 69 -8.62 -18.26 -8.70
C PHE A 69 -7.28 -18.83 -9.19
N ILE A 70 -6.92 -20.04 -8.74
CA ILE A 70 -5.69 -20.71 -9.18
C ILE A 70 -5.71 -20.93 -10.67
N THR A 71 -6.74 -21.62 -11.19
CA THR A 71 -6.80 -22.01 -12.59
C THR A 71 -6.92 -20.81 -13.52
N LYS A 72 -7.94 -19.97 -13.31
CA LYS A 72 -8.25 -18.86 -14.22
C LYS A 72 -7.24 -17.71 -14.16
N ILE A 73 -6.62 -17.47 -13.00
CA ILE A 73 -5.71 -16.31 -12.83
C ILE A 73 -4.25 -16.75 -12.82
N LEU A 74 -3.87 -17.64 -11.90
CA LEU A 74 -2.46 -17.99 -11.73
C LEU A 74 -1.94 -18.84 -12.89
N VAL A 75 -2.73 -19.80 -13.36
CA VAL A 75 -2.32 -20.70 -14.44
C VAL A 75 -2.60 -20.08 -15.80
N ASP A 76 -3.86 -19.82 -16.13
CA ASP A 76 -4.26 -19.46 -17.49
C ASP A 76 -3.80 -18.07 -17.91
N LYS A 77 -3.92 -17.07 -17.01
CA LYS A 77 -3.59 -15.67 -17.37
C LYS A 77 -2.16 -15.28 -17.10
N ILE A 78 -1.56 -15.81 -16.02
CA ILE A 78 -0.20 -15.44 -15.62
C ILE A 78 0.83 -16.46 -16.10
N GLY A 79 0.46 -17.73 -16.19
CA GLY A 79 1.40 -18.81 -16.50
C GLY A 79 2.39 -19.04 -15.37
N THR A 80 1.92 -18.96 -14.13
CA THR A 80 2.75 -19.04 -12.92
C THR A 80 3.59 -20.32 -12.91
N LYS A 81 4.90 -20.17 -12.70
CA LYS A 81 5.84 -21.27 -12.52
C LYS A 81 6.28 -21.42 -11.07
N LYS A 82 6.31 -20.32 -10.34
CA LYS A 82 6.58 -20.28 -8.91
C LYS A 82 5.72 -19.22 -8.24
N LEU A 83 4.97 -19.62 -7.25
CA LEU A 83 4.15 -18.73 -6.42
C LEU A 83 4.85 -18.49 -5.09
N VAL A 84 5.00 -17.23 -4.72
CA VAL A 84 5.60 -16.81 -3.45
C VAL A 84 4.55 -16.08 -2.65
N ILE A 85 4.21 -16.57 -1.46
CA ILE A 85 3.16 -16.01 -0.61
C ILE A 85 3.59 -15.95 0.86
N GLY A 86 2.97 -15.07 1.63
CA GLY A 86 3.20 -14.98 3.08
C GLY A 86 2.56 -16.14 3.83
N TYR A 87 3.07 -16.44 5.00
CA TYR A 87 2.66 -17.54 5.87
C TYR A 87 1.18 -17.50 6.27
N ASP A 88 0.60 -16.31 6.39
CA ASP A 88 -0.81 -16.10 6.81
C ASP A 88 -1.75 -15.81 5.63
N HIS A 89 -1.25 -15.97 4.40
CA HIS A 89 -2.00 -15.61 3.21
C HIS A 89 -3.20 -16.55 3.01
N ARG A 90 -4.37 -15.94 2.84
CA ARG A 90 -5.63 -16.62 2.53
C ARG A 90 -6.27 -15.99 1.30
N PHE A 91 -6.86 -16.81 0.43
CA PHE A 91 -7.48 -16.36 -0.82
C PHE A 91 -8.71 -17.21 -1.17
N GLY A 92 -9.41 -16.79 -2.23
CA GLY A 92 -10.66 -17.45 -2.63
C GLY A 92 -11.85 -17.09 -1.73
N LYS A 93 -13.01 -17.56 -2.10
CA LYS A 93 -14.27 -17.37 -1.37
C LYS A 93 -14.11 -17.82 0.08
N ASN A 94 -14.61 -17.02 1.01
CA ASN A 94 -14.53 -17.28 2.46
C ASN A 94 -13.11 -17.52 2.98
N ARG A 95 -12.07 -17.11 2.23
CA ARG A 95 -10.66 -17.31 2.60
C ARG A 95 -10.29 -18.81 2.72
N GLU A 96 -10.92 -19.68 1.95
CA GLU A 96 -10.73 -21.12 2.01
C GLU A 96 -9.34 -21.56 1.53
N GLY A 97 -8.73 -20.83 0.59
CA GLY A 97 -7.39 -21.13 0.07
C GLY A 97 -6.30 -20.82 1.08
N SER A 98 -5.38 -21.75 1.29
CA SER A 98 -4.24 -21.62 2.19
C SER A 98 -2.91 -21.96 1.52
N PHE A 99 -1.80 -21.63 2.21
CA PHE A 99 -0.46 -22.03 1.78
C PHE A 99 -0.32 -23.55 1.66
N GLU A 100 -0.83 -24.31 2.64
CA GLU A 100 -0.74 -25.78 2.65
C GLU A 100 -1.46 -26.38 1.45
N GLN A 101 -2.66 -25.89 1.14
CA GLN A 101 -3.43 -26.33 -0.02
C GLN A 101 -2.70 -26.02 -1.33
N LEU A 102 -2.12 -24.84 -1.46
CA LEU A 102 -1.33 -24.46 -2.63
C LEU A 102 -0.06 -25.31 -2.76
N LYS A 103 0.61 -25.59 -1.65
CA LYS A 103 1.83 -26.41 -1.62
C LYS A 103 1.54 -27.85 -2.04
N LEU A 104 0.39 -28.39 -1.59
CA LEU A 104 -0.02 -29.74 -1.93
C LEU A 104 -0.43 -29.85 -3.41
N ASN A 105 -1.24 -28.91 -3.89
CA ASN A 105 -1.87 -28.98 -5.20
C ASN A 105 -1.09 -28.24 -6.31
N GLY A 106 -0.19 -27.33 -5.96
CA GLY A 106 0.59 -26.54 -6.92
C GLY A 106 1.29 -27.36 -8.00
N PRO A 107 1.97 -28.48 -7.67
CA PRO A 107 2.58 -29.34 -8.69
C PRO A 107 1.60 -29.85 -9.74
N ALA A 108 0.36 -30.19 -9.38
CA ALA A 108 -0.68 -30.63 -10.32
C ALA A 108 -1.11 -29.49 -11.27
N TYR A 109 -0.98 -28.23 -10.84
CA TYR A 109 -1.23 -27.04 -11.65
C TYR A 109 0.02 -26.53 -12.40
N GLY A 110 1.15 -27.21 -12.27
CA GLY A 110 2.40 -26.89 -12.98
C GLY A 110 3.22 -25.78 -12.36
N PHE A 111 3.05 -25.45 -11.08
CA PHE A 111 3.88 -24.48 -10.36
C PHE A 111 4.29 -24.96 -8.97
N ASN A 112 5.39 -24.42 -8.47
CA ASN A 112 5.85 -24.63 -7.10
C ASN A 112 5.46 -23.46 -6.21
N VAL A 113 5.33 -23.71 -4.91
CA VAL A 113 4.98 -22.70 -3.91
C VAL A 113 6.12 -22.53 -2.92
N GLU A 114 6.44 -21.27 -2.61
CA GLU A 114 7.41 -20.87 -1.60
C GLU A 114 6.76 -19.96 -0.58
N GLU A 115 6.99 -20.24 0.68
CA GLU A 115 6.50 -19.43 1.79
C GLU A 115 7.50 -18.33 2.13
N ILE A 116 6.99 -17.12 2.35
CA ILE A 116 7.75 -16.06 2.99
C ILE A 116 7.37 -16.08 4.47
N PRO A 117 8.33 -16.35 5.38
CA PRO A 117 8.08 -16.28 6.81
C PRO A 117 7.78 -14.85 7.24
N GLN A 118 7.16 -14.72 8.40
CA GLN A 118 6.98 -13.42 9.05
C GLN A 118 8.34 -12.72 9.21
N GLN A 119 8.38 -11.45 8.88
CA GLN A 119 9.58 -10.62 9.06
C GLN A 119 9.40 -9.79 10.33
N ASP A 120 10.43 -9.80 11.16
CA ASP A 120 10.53 -9.00 12.37
C ASP A 120 11.66 -7.97 12.24
N ILE A 121 11.43 -6.78 12.80
CA ILE A 121 12.44 -5.74 12.95
C ILE A 121 12.51 -5.43 14.45
N ASP A 122 13.68 -5.61 15.05
CA ASP A 122 13.91 -5.43 16.50
C ASP A 122 12.85 -6.16 17.34
N HIS A 123 12.57 -7.42 16.99
CA HIS A 123 11.55 -8.28 17.62
C HIS A 123 10.11 -7.76 17.47
N ILE A 124 9.87 -6.78 16.62
CA ILE A 124 8.54 -6.28 16.29
C ILE A 124 8.10 -6.85 14.94
N ALA A 125 7.07 -7.67 14.96
CA ALA A 125 6.45 -8.17 13.72
C ALA A 125 5.98 -7.00 12.86
N VAL A 126 6.53 -6.88 11.64
CA VAL A 126 6.15 -5.81 10.70
C VAL A 126 4.73 -6.04 10.22
N SER A 127 3.85 -5.08 10.45
CA SER A 127 2.48 -5.12 9.94
C SER A 127 1.95 -3.73 9.58
N SER A 128 1.09 -3.68 8.57
CA SER A 128 0.43 -2.44 8.18
C SER A 128 -0.42 -1.84 9.32
N SER A 129 -0.95 -2.65 10.23
CA SER A 129 -1.73 -2.17 11.37
C SER A 129 -0.87 -1.43 12.38
N LYS A 130 0.34 -1.94 12.69
CA LYS A 130 1.29 -1.26 13.58
C LYS A 130 1.77 0.06 12.98
N ILE A 131 2.07 0.07 11.69
CA ILE A 131 2.48 1.29 10.98
C ILE A 131 1.35 2.34 11.00
N ARG A 132 0.09 1.94 10.74
CA ARG A 132 -1.06 2.86 10.83
C ARG A 132 -1.22 3.42 12.22
N HIS A 133 -1.07 2.58 13.23
CA HIS A 133 -1.16 3.02 14.63
C HIS A 133 -0.08 4.05 14.97
N ALA A 134 1.18 3.78 14.63
CA ALA A 134 2.28 4.73 14.86
C ALA A 134 2.02 6.09 14.17
N LEU A 135 1.61 6.07 12.89
CA LEU A 135 1.27 7.31 12.16
C LEU A 135 0.10 8.07 12.81
N ALA A 136 -0.92 7.36 13.30
CA ALA A 136 -2.06 7.96 13.98
C ALA A 136 -1.70 8.57 15.35
N GLN A 137 -0.63 8.10 15.97
CA GLN A 137 -0.08 8.69 17.21
C GLN A 137 0.96 9.79 16.94
N GLY A 138 1.39 9.98 15.69
CA GLY A 138 2.45 10.92 15.32
C GLY A 138 3.86 10.37 15.54
N ASP A 139 3.98 9.08 15.84
CA ASP A 139 5.25 8.39 16.01
C ASP A 139 5.82 8.01 14.63
N LEU A 140 6.46 9.01 14.00
CA LEU A 140 7.08 8.83 12.69
C LEU A 140 8.35 7.97 12.76
N GLU A 141 9.04 7.97 13.89
CA GLU A 141 10.25 7.18 14.05
C GLU A 141 9.94 5.70 13.92
N THR A 142 9.02 5.19 14.74
CA THR A 142 8.55 3.80 14.65
C THR A 142 7.93 3.49 13.28
N ALA A 143 7.11 4.40 12.74
CA ALA A 143 6.48 4.17 11.45
C ALA A 143 7.50 4.03 10.32
N ASN A 144 8.50 4.92 10.27
CA ASN A 144 9.55 4.91 9.26
C ASN A 144 10.49 3.71 9.42
N HIS A 145 10.80 3.35 10.65
CA HIS A 145 11.61 2.18 10.96
C HIS A 145 10.94 0.89 10.44
N LEU A 146 9.65 0.69 10.75
CA LEU A 146 8.89 -0.46 10.26
C LEU A 146 8.66 -0.44 8.74
N LEU A 147 8.60 0.75 8.13
CA LEU A 147 8.49 0.90 6.67
C LEU A 147 9.82 0.69 5.93
N GLY A 148 10.96 0.84 6.62
CA GLY A 148 12.29 0.89 6.01
C GLY A 148 12.50 2.13 5.13
N ARG A 149 11.68 3.18 5.29
CA ARG A 149 11.73 4.44 4.55
C ARG A 149 10.88 5.51 5.23
N SER A 150 11.10 6.78 4.87
CA SER A 150 10.20 7.85 5.30
C SER A 150 8.79 7.64 4.76
N TYR A 151 7.79 7.88 5.61
CA TYR A 151 6.40 7.92 5.17
C TYR A 151 6.19 9.12 4.25
N SER A 152 5.48 8.90 3.15
CA SER A 152 5.23 9.95 2.17
C SER A 152 3.74 10.14 1.91
N ILE A 153 3.38 11.37 1.61
CA ILE A 153 2.06 11.75 1.11
C ILE A 153 2.26 12.51 -0.20
N SER A 154 1.39 12.25 -1.16
CA SER A 154 1.40 12.92 -2.47
C SER A 154 0.07 13.64 -2.67
N GLY A 155 0.10 14.81 -3.28
CA GLY A 155 -1.08 15.59 -3.56
C GLY A 155 -0.82 16.70 -4.56
N ARG A 156 -1.85 17.44 -4.88
CA ARG A 156 -1.77 18.60 -5.79
C ARG A 156 -1.62 19.89 -5.00
N ILE A 157 -0.81 20.80 -5.51
CA ILE A 157 -0.75 22.15 -4.96
C ILE A 157 -2.02 22.90 -5.38
N VAL A 158 -2.74 23.38 -4.39
CA VAL A 158 -3.97 24.15 -4.58
C VAL A 158 -3.86 25.55 -3.98
N ARG A 159 -4.66 26.45 -4.52
CA ARG A 159 -4.69 27.84 -4.04
C ARG A 159 -5.45 27.92 -2.73
N GLY A 160 -4.81 28.40 -1.67
CA GLY A 160 -5.44 28.70 -0.39
C GLY A 160 -5.76 30.19 -0.23
N ASP A 161 -6.11 30.60 0.99
CA ASP A 161 -6.53 31.97 1.34
C ASP A 161 -5.40 33.03 1.33
N LYS A 162 -4.18 32.60 1.01
CA LYS A 162 -2.98 33.45 0.88
C LYS A 162 -2.56 34.18 2.17
N LEU A 163 -3.04 33.77 3.35
CA LEU A 163 -2.72 34.42 4.62
C LEU A 163 -1.21 34.43 4.90
N GLY A 164 -0.53 33.32 4.64
CA GLY A 164 0.93 33.25 4.79
C GLY A 164 1.66 34.29 3.92
N ARG A 165 1.17 34.56 2.70
CA ARG A 165 1.73 35.58 1.82
C ARG A 165 1.59 36.98 2.39
N LEU A 166 0.47 37.29 3.05
CA LEU A 166 0.26 38.56 3.73
C LEU A 166 1.23 38.76 4.91
N MET A 167 1.65 37.68 5.53
CA MET A 167 2.61 37.65 6.64
C MET A 167 4.09 37.54 6.18
N GLY A 168 4.35 37.57 4.87
CA GLY A 168 5.69 37.40 4.31
C GLY A 168 6.17 35.97 4.15
N PHE A 169 5.36 34.99 4.50
CA PHE A 169 5.67 33.55 4.43
C PHE A 169 4.69 32.81 3.51
N PRO A 170 4.88 32.86 2.19
CA PRO A 170 3.99 32.16 1.26
C PRO A 170 4.04 30.66 1.52
N THR A 171 2.85 30.03 1.58
CA THR A 171 2.69 28.60 1.82
C THR A 171 2.01 27.94 0.63
N ALA A 172 2.39 26.68 0.36
CA ALA A 172 1.68 25.80 -0.55
C ALA A 172 0.66 24.98 0.24
N ASN A 173 -0.57 24.93 -0.23
CA ASN A 173 -1.57 23.99 0.29
C ASN A 173 -1.57 22.74 -0.58
N ILE A 174 -1.58 21.57 0.07
CA ILE A 174 -1.56 20.28 -0.60
C ILE A 174 -2.94 19.65 -0.43
N GLU A 175 -3.61 19.41 -1.55
CA GLU A 175 -4.85 18.65 -1.61
C GLU A 175 -4.52 17.19 -1.85
N ILE A 176 -5.05 16.31 -0.99
CA ILE A 176 -4.90 14.87 -1.12
C ILE A 176 -6.12 14.34 -1.87
N ASP A 177 -5.91 13.81 -3.06
CA ASP A 177 -7.00 13.37 -3.96
C ASP A 177 -7.79 12.16 -3.43
N PHE A 178 -7.25 11.45 -2.46
CA PHE A 178 -7.80 10.17 -2.02
C PHE A 178 -8.14 10.18 -0.54
N ASN A 179 -9.41 10.13 -0.22
CA ASN A 179 -9.93 10.11 1.15
C ASN A 179 -9.52 8.86 1.96
N TYR A 180 -9.09 7.80 1.27
CA TYR A 180 -8.59 6.58 1.89
C TYR A 180 -7.09 6.61 2.22
N LYS A 181 -6.34 7.62 1.75
CA LYS A 181 -4.93 7.77 2.11
C LYS A 181 -4.82 8.14 3.58
N LEU A 182 -3.96 7.41 4.31
CA LEU A 182 -3.67 7.75 5.69
C LEU A 182 -2.89 9.06 5.75
N ILE A 183 -3.39 10.00 6.52
CA ILE A 183 -2.69 11.22 6.87
C ILE A 183 -2.21 11.06 8.32
N PRO A 184 -0.95 11.36 8.64
CA PRO A 184 -0.44 11.31 10.00
C PRO A 184 -1.22 12.24 10.94
N LYS A 185 -1.03 12.06 12.24
CA LYS A 185 -1.63 12.91 13.28
C LYS A 185 -1.40 14.38 13.01
N ASP A 186 -2.36 15.22 13.41
CA ASP A 186 -2.25 16.68 13.35
C ASP A 186 -1.04 17.17 14.14
N ALA A 187 -0.08 17.76 13.45
CA ALA A 187 1.17 18.29 14.00
C ALA A 187 1.96 19.11 12.96
N ILE A 188 3.12 19.61 13.36
CA ILE A 188 4.11 20.21 12.47
C ILE A 188 5.22 19.19 12.24
N TYR A 189 5.58 18.98 10.98
CA TYR A 189 6.57 18.00 10.54
C TYR A 189 7.69 18.67 9.77
N ALA A 190 8.92 18.29 10.05
CA ALA A 190 10.04 18.53 9.14
C ALA A 190 9.95 17.54 7.97
N VAL A 191 9.97 18.01 6.76
CA VAL A 191 9.75 17.20 5.57
C VAL A 191 10.77 17.46 4.47
N GLU A 192 11.01 16.46 3.64
CA GLU A 192 11.62 16.62 2.32
C GLU A 192 10.47 16.69 1.29
N VAL A 193 10.44 17.77 0.54
CA VAL A 193 9.48 17.99 -0.54
C VAL A 193 10.15 17.67 -1.86
N ILE A 194 9.51 16.83 -2.67
CA ILE A 194 9.94 16.55 -4.04
C ILE A 194 8.98 17.27 -4.99
N TYR A 195 9.49 18.25 -5.71
CA TYR A 195 8.74 19.01 -6.69
C TYR A 195 9.56 19.11 -7.99
N GLU A 196 8.96 18.74 -9.12
CA GLU A 196 9.64 18.72 -10.44
C GLU A 196 11.01 18.02 -10.41
N TYR A 197 11.09 16.86 -9.75
CA TYR A 197 12.32 16.06 -9.56
C TYR A 197 13.41 16.71 -8.70
N GLN A 198 13.14 17.88 -8.09
CA GLN A 198 14.03 18.55 -7.17
C GLN A 198 13.60 18.30 -5.73
N LYS A 199 14.57 18.32 -4.81
CA LYS A 199 14.36 18.10 -3.38
C LYS A 199 14.54 19.41 -2.61
N PHE A 200 13.60 19.68 -1.72
CA PHE A 200 13.58 20.86 -0.87
C PHE A 200 13.30 20.45 0.58
N GLY A 201 13.99 21.08 1.53
CA GLY A 201 13.59 21.01 2.93
C GLY A 201 12.38 21.89 3.19
N GLY A 202 11.48 21.45 4.07
CA GLY A 202 10.30 22.23 4.39
C GLY A 202 9.67 21.88 5.73
N MET A 203 8.69 22.67 6.13
CA MET A 203 7.80 22.38 7.25
C MET A 203 6.39 22.12 6.72
N LEU A 204 5.80 21.01 7.13
CA LEU A 204 4.42 20.62 6.80
C LEU A 204 3.57 20.73 8.06
N TYR A 205 2.52 21.53 8.01
CA TYR A 205 1.46 21.53 9.00
C TYR A 205 0.32 20.62 8.55
N ILE A 206 -0.04 19.66 9.38
CA ILE A 206 -1.24 18.83 9.24
C ILE A 206 -2.17 19.21 10.38
N GLY A 207 -3.40 19.59 10.07
CA GLY A 207 -4.40 19.93 11.06
C GLY A 207 -5.52 20.81 10.52
N ASN A 208 -6.59 20.89 11.29
CA ASN A 208 -7.64 21.85 11.04
C ASN A 208 -7.13 23.25 11.42
N ARG A 209 -7.35 24.23 10.57
CA ARG A 209 -7.13 25.61 10.96
C ARG A 209 -8.05 25.91 12.15
N PRO A 210 -7.54 26.43 13.27
CA PRO A 210 -8.42 27.11 14.20
C PRO A 210 -9.06 28.24 13.37
N THR A 211 -10.37 28.22 13.28
CA THR A 211 -11.16 29.20 12.54
C THR A 211 -10.76 30.59 13.04
N VAL A 212 -10.02 31.33 12.22
CA VAL A 212 -9.96 32.80 12.34
C VAL A 212 -11.24 33.32 11.70
N ASN A 213 -12.37 32.97 12.28
CA ASN A 213 -13.65 33.63 12.07
C ASN A 213 -13.89 34.52 13.27
N GLY A 214 -13.26 35.66 13.24
CA GLY A 214 -13.85 36.83 13.82
C GLY A 214 -15.03 37.24 12.95
N THR A 215 -16.23 37.23 13.56
CA THR A 215 -17.56 37.69 13.13
C THR A 215 -18.12 37.02 11.91
#